data_2538b0981fd81397eda362d3048c58d5
#
_entry.id   2538b0981fd81397eda362d3048c58d5
#
_cell.length_a   1.000
_cell.length_b   1.000
_cell.length_c   1.000
_cell.angle_alpha   90.00
_cell.angle_beta   90.00
_cell.angle_gamma   90.00
#
_symmetry.space_group_name_H-M   'P 1'
#
loop_
_entity.id
_entity.type
_entity.pdbx_description
1 polymer ?
#
loop_
_entity_poly.entity_id
_entity_poly.type
_entity_poly.pdbx_seq_one_letter_code
_entity_poly.pdbx_strand_id
1 'polypeptide(L)'
;KIVSYLSKDKKYDYVCRWAGGNNAGHTIYINNKKYKTHLIPSGVFYGVKSIIGPDCVLNIESFFKEIKYLDDNGFDTSLIKISPKTHIITEKHLNEDKTSNYYKKLGTTSSGIAPAYRDKFARVGKRVCDYKEIFADYLWDEKLSGIILCEGAQGFWLDINYGNYPYITSSNTLPYSSCSLGFSHQLIRHIYGAAKIYDTRVGIDPDFPDNLLEDETLNKIA
;
A
#
# COMPACT_ATOMS: atom_id res chain seq x y z
N LYS A 1 7.98 8.31 3.62
CA LYS A 1 9.18 9.07 4.04
C LYS A 1 10.02 8.30 5.05
N ILE A 2 9.45 7.77 6.16
CA ILE A 2 10.20 7.08 7.22
C ILE A 2 10.84 5.80 6.70
N VAL A 3 10.08 4.93 6.01
CA VAL A 3 10.63 3.70 5.41
C VAL A 3 11.79 4.02 4.46
N SER A 4 11.61 5.01 3.58
CA SER A 4 12.67 5.49 2.69
C SER A 4 13.91 5.96 3.47
N TYR A 5 13.73 6.71 4.56
CA TYR A 5 14.84 7.12 5.42
C TYR A 5 15.57 5.94 6.05
N LEU A 6 14.83 4.99 6.62
CA LEU A 6 15.39 3.80 7.25
C LEU A 6 16.11 2.88 6.24
N SER A 7 15.70 2.89 4.97
CA SER A 7 16.30 2.06 3.92
C SER A 7 17.66 2.57 3.43
N LYS A 8 18.03 3.83 3.74
CA LYS A 8 19.31 4.44 3.28
C LYS A 8 20.54 3.65 3.72
N ASP A 9 20.53 3.14 4.94
CA ASP A 9 21.69 2.45 5.53
C ASP A 9 21.85 1.01 5.03
N LYS A 10 20.94 0.55 4.15
CA LYS A 10 20.95 -0.80 3.54
C LYS A 10 21.07 -1.95 4.56
N LYS A 11 20.66 -1.73 5.81
CA LYS A 11 20.67 -2.74 6.86
C LYS A 11 19.54 -3.76 6.80
N TYR A 12 18.60 -3.55 5.88
CA TYR A 12 17.46 -4.42 5.64
C TYR A 12 17.69 -5.25 4.38
N ASP A 13 17.41 -6.54 4.47
CA ASP A 13 17.44 -7.44 3.33
C ASP A 13 16.22 -7.23 2.43
N TYR A 14 15.09 -6.86 3.04
CA TYR A 14 13.83 -6.64 2.35
C TYR A 14 13.08 -5.43 2.88
N VAL A 15 12.36 -4.75 2.00
CA VAL A 15 11.25 -3.85 2.36
C VAL A 15 9.97 -4.48 1.84
N CYS A 16 9.04 -4.82 2.75
CA CYS A 16 7.86 -5.60 2.41
C CYS A 16 6.59 -4.81 2.73
N ARG A 17 5.69 -4.71 1.75
CA ARG A 17 4.34 -4.18 1.93
C ARG A 17 3.39 -5.30 2.28
N TRP A 18 2.62 -5.14 3.37
CA TRP A 18 1.75 -6.24 3.82
C TRP A 18 0.28 -6.05 3.48
N ALA A 19 -0.22 -4.82 3.24
CA ALA A 19 -1.63 -4.55 2.98
C ALA A 19 -1.83 -3.32 2.09
N GLY A 20 -3.07 -3.10 1.66
CA GLY A 20 -3.46 -1.99 0.79
C GLY A 20 -3.23 -2.31 -0.68
N GLY A 21 -3.34 -1.29 -1.51
CA GLY A 21 -3.21 -1.38 -2.96
C GLY A 21 -2.71 -0.06 -3.55
N ASN A 22 -3.07 0.21 -4.78
CA ASN A 22 -2.70 1.43 -5.50
C ASN A 22 -3.48 2.69 -5.08
N ASN A 23 -4.30 2.61 -4.03
CA ASN A 23 -5.01 3.75 -3.43
C ASN A 23 -4.13 4.66 -2.56
N ALA A 24 -3.00 4.16 -2.04
CA ALA A 24 -2.08 4.96 -1.25
C ALA A 24 -1.02 5.64 -2.12
N GLY A 25 -0.63 6.87 -1.80
CA GLY A 25 0.47 7.57 -2.45
C GLY A 25 1.65 7.76 -1.50
N HIS A 26 2.82 7.24 -1.86
CA HIS A 26 4.08 7.39 -1.10
C HIS A 26 4.99 8.38 -1.82
N THR A 27 5.17 9.57 -1.26
CA THR A 27 6.06 10.59 -1.81
C THR A 27 7.43 10.53 -1.14
N ILE A 28 8.47 10.42 -1.94
CA ILE A 28 9.87 10.28 -1.52
C ILE A 28 10.70 11.36 -2.22
N TYR A 29 11.65 11.91 -1.48
CA TYR A 29 12.63 12.87 -2.03
C TYR A 29 14.03 12.28 -1.97
N ILE A 30 14.72 12.24 -3.12
CA ILE A 30 16.10 11.82 -3.26
C ILE A 30 16.83 12.90 -4.03
N ASN A 31 17.90 13.45 -3.44
CA ASN A 31 18.69 14.53 -4.05
C ASN A 31 17.81 15.69 -4.56
N ASN A 32 16.85 16.13 -3.75
CA ASN A 32 15.86 17.17 -4.06
C ASN A 32 14.89 16.84 -5.21
N LYS A 33 14.96 15.65 -5.80
CA LYS A 33 13.99 15.18 -6.80
C LYS A 33 12.88 14.40 -6.13
N LYS A 34 11.63 14.72 -6.50
CA LYS A 34 10.41 14.10 -5.97
C LYS A 34 10.06 12.86 -6.77
N TYR A 35 9.86 11.76 -6.07
CA TYR A 35 9.33 10.49 -6.63
C TYR A 35 8.04 10.11 -5.94
N LYS A 36 7.16 9.42 -6.65
CA LYS A 36 5.89 8.96 -6.13
C LYS A 36 5.65 7.50 -6.52
N THR A 37 5.40 6.64 -5.53
CA THR A 37 4.93 5.27 -5.72
C THR A 37 3.58 5.09 -5.05
N HIS A 38 2.84 4.07 -5.45
CA HIS A 38 1.55 3.72 -4.88
C HIS A 38 1.60 2.34 -4.20
N LEU A 39 2.04 1.33 -4.92
CA LEU A 39 2.08 -0.05 -4.43
C LEU A 39 3.50 -0.53 -4.15
N ILE A 40 4.48 -0.12 -4.95
CA ILE A 40 5.86 -0.60 -4.84
C ILE A 40 6.50 -0.03 -3.55
N PRO A 41 7.08 -0.90 -2.69
CA PRO A 41 7.74 -0.47 -1.46
C PRO A 41 8.93 0.45 -1.69
N SER A 42 9.18 1.33 -0.71
CA SER A 42 10.20 2.38 -0.82
C SER A 42 11.65 1.86 -0.81
N GLY A 43 11.89 0.59 -0.57
CA GLY A 43 13.22 -0.02 -0.57
C GLY A 43 13.92 0.04 -1.92
N VAL A 44 13.17 -0.03 -3.02
CA VAL A 44 13.68 0.01 -4.39
C VAL A 44 14.55 1.27 -4.65
N PHE A 45 14.22 2.39 -4.03
CA PHE A 45 14.96 3.64 -4.19
C PHE A 45 16.39 3.61 -3.62
N TYR A 46 16.71 2.61 -2.82
CA TYR A 46 18.02 2.42 -2.17
C TYR A 46 18.65 1.07 -2.49
N GLY A 47 18.14 0.38 -3.51
CA GLY A 47 18.68 -0.90 -3.93
C GLY A 47 18.37 -2.04 -2.94
N VAL A 48 17.27 -1.94 -2.19
CA VAL A 48 16.79 -3.00 -1.29
C VAL A 48 15.65 -3.76 -1.96
N LYS A 49 15.67 -5.09 -1.90
CA LYS A 49 14.64 -5.94 -2.47
C LYS A 49 13.27 -5.59 -1.90
N SER A 50 12.31 -5.29 -2.77
CA SER A 50 11.01 -4.69 -2.43
C SER A 50 9.88 -5.65 -2.76
N ILE A 51 9.18 -6.17 -1.72
CA ILE A 51 8.20 -7.24 -1.85
C ILE A 51 6.79 -6.72 -1.64
N ILE A 52 5.89 -7.01 -2.59
CA ILE A 52 4.44 -6.82 -2.45
C ILE A 52 3.85 -8.10 -1.88
N GLY A 53 3.30 -8.02 -0.68
CA GLY A 53 2.85 -9.16 0.12
C GLY A 53 1.47 -9.70 -0.26
N PRO A 54 1.09 -10.86 0.29
CA PRO A 54 -0.12 -11.62 -0.08
C PRO A 54 -1.42 -10.91 0.31
N ASP A 55 -1.38 -9.99 1.28
CA ASP A 55 -2.56 -9.22 1.70
C ASP A 55 -2.71 -7.88 0.95
N CYS A 56 -1.82 -7.57 0.02
CA CYS A 56 -2.03 -6.49 -0.92
C CYS A 56 -3.04 -6.89 -2.02
N VAL A 57 -3.63 -5.86 -2.64
CA VAL A 57 -4.42 -5.98 -3.87
C VAL A 57 -3.78 -5.14 -4.96
N LEU A 58 -3.72 -5.64 -6.19
CA LEU A 58 -2.89 -5.10 -7.26
C LEU A 58 -3.69 -4.95 -8.56
N ASN A 59 -3.69 -3.75 -9.14
CA ASN A 59 -4.12 -3.54 -10.51
C ASN A 59 -2.94 -3.72 -11.47
N ILE A 60 -3.09 -4.58 -12.48
CA ILE A 60 -2.00 -4.97 -13.40
C ILE A 60 -1.45 -3.75 -14.16
N GLU A 61 -2.34 -2.97 -14.76
CA GLU A 61 -1.94 -1.79 -15.54
C GLU A 61 -1.21 -0.75 -14.67
N SER A 62 -1.75 -0.48 -13.48
CA SER A 62 -1.13 0.47 -12.52
C SER A 62 0.24 -0.02 -12.07
N PHE A 63 0.40 -1.31 -11.84
CA PHE A 63 1.69 -1.89 -11.46
C PHE A 63 2.74 -1.69 -12.55
N PHE A 64 2.44 -2.05 -13.80
CA PHE A 64 3.41 -1.89 -14.90
C PHE A 64 3.68 -0.42 -15.25
N LYS A 65 2.72 0.48 -15.07
CA LYS A 65 2.98 1.92 -15.15
C LYS A 65 3.97 2.40 -14.09
N GLU A 66 3.87 1.87 -12.88
CA GLU A 66 4.77 2.21 -11.79
C GLU A 66 6.17 1.61 -12.00
N ILE A 67 6.26 0.37 -12.50
CA ILE A 67 7.53 -0.26 -12.93
C ILE A 67 8.21 0.61 -13.99
N LYS A 68 7.50 0.93 -15.08
CA LYS A 68 8.06 1.77 -16.15
C LYS A 68 8.52 3.13 -15.63
N TYR A 69 7.75 3.76 -14.75
CA TYR A 69 8.13 5.03 -14.15
C TYR A 69 9.44 4.93 -13.34
N LEU A 70 9.64 3.85 -12.59
CA LEU A 70 10.87 3.63 -11.83
C LEU A 70 12.04 3.34 -12.74
N ASP A 71 11.88 2.51 -13.77
CA ASP A 71 12.88 2.18 -14.77
C ASP A 71 13.33 3.43 -15.55
N ASP A 72 12.39 4.22 -16.06
CA ASP A 72 12.65 5.49 -16.75
C ASP A 72 13.41 6.50 -15.86
N ASN A 73 13.37 6.34 -14.53
CA ASN A 73 14.11 7.15 -13.57
C ASN A 73 15.40 6.49 -13.05
N GLY A 74 15.82 5.36 -13.64
CA GLY A 74 17.09 4.70 -13.38
C GLY A 74 17.13 3.87 -12.10
N PHE A 75 15.98 3.43 -11.57
CA PHE A 75 15.91 2.50 -10.44
C PHE A 75 15.89 1.06 -10.92
N ASP A 76 16.55 0.17 -10.17
CA ASP A 76 16.61 -1.26 -10.49
C ASP A 76 15.29 -1.96 -10.17
N THR A 77 14.46 -2.13 -11.18
CA THR A 77 13.15 -2.76 -11.08
C THR A 77 13.21 -4.30 -10.92
N SER A 78 14.36 -4.92 -11.13
CA SER A 78 14.58 -6.35 -10.89
C SER A 78 14.46 -6.72 -9.40
N LEU A 79 14.67 -5.76 -8.52
CA LEU A 79 14.52 -5.86 -7.07
C LEU A 79 13.06 -5.95 -6.61
N ILE A 80 12.10 -5.66 -7.49
CA ILE A 80 10.67 -5.66 -7.15
C ILE A 80 10.11 -7.06 -7.34
N LYS A 81 9.47 -7.58 -6.28
CA LYS A 81 8.85 -8.91 -6.32
C LYS A 81 7.44 -8.87 -5.74
N ILE A 82 6.62 -9.84 -6.15
CA ILE A 82 5.21 -9.94 -5.76
C ILE A 82 4.92 -11.35 -5.29
N SER A 83 4.23 -11.46 -4.16
CA SER A 83 3.70 -12.76 -3.72
C SER A 83 2.72 -13.33 -4.75
N PRO A 84 2.85 -14.59 -5.14
CA PRO A 84 1.89 -15.25 -6.03
C PRO A 84 0.46 -15.28 -5.46
N LYS A 85 0.31 -15.05 -4.14
CA LYS A 85 -0.99 -15.01 -3.43
C LYS A 85 -1.63 -13.63 -3.44
N THR A 86 -0.96 -12.57 -3.88
CA THR A 86 -1.52 -11.21 -4.00
C THR A 86 -2.74 -11.23 -4.93
N HIS A 87 -3.83 -10.55 -4.57
CA HIS A 87 -5.06 -10.54 -5.36
C HIS A 87 -5.05 -9.43 -6.40
N ILE A 88 -5.74 -9.71 -7.52
CA ILE A 88 -5.81 -8.79 -8.66
C ILE A 88 -7.06 -7.92 -8.58
N ILE A 89 -6.88 -6.61 -8.76
CA ILE A 89 -7.96 -5.67 -9.00
C ILE A 89 -8.30 -5.73 -10.48
N THR A 90 -9.48 -6.26 -10.81
CA THR A 90 -9.98 -6.39 -12.18
C THR A 90 -10.74 -5.14 -12.62
N GLU A 91 -11.01 -5.00 -13.93
CA GLU A 91 -11.88 -3.96 -14.47
C GLU A 91 -13.29 -3.96 -13.84
N LYS A 92 -13.80 -5.15 -13.50
CA LYS A 92 -15.08 -5.27 -12.77
C LYS A 92 -15.02 -4.54 -11.43
N HIS A 93 -13.93 -4.71 -10.67
CA HIS A 93 -13.75 -4.04 -9.37
C HIS A 93 -13.65 -2.52 -9.53
N LEU A 94 -12.92 -2.04 -10.54
CA LEU A 94 -12.80 -0.62 -10.84
C LEU A 94 -14.15 0.00 -11.22
N ASN A 95 -14.91 -0.67 -12.09
CA ASN A 95 -16.23 -0.21 -12.52
C ASN A 95 -17.21 -0.19 -11.33
N GLU A 96 -17.22 -1.24 -10.51
CA GLU A 96 -18.10 -1.30 -9.34
C GLU A 96 -17.80 -0.17 -8.35
N ASP A 97 -16.51 0.06 -8.03
CA ASP A 97 -16.11 1.14 -7.11
C ASP A 97 -16.49 2.53 -7.63
N LYS A 98 -16.36 2.75 -8.95
CA LYS A 98 -16.73 4.02 -9.60
C LYS A 98 -18.23 4.24 -9.72
N THR A 99 -19.02 3.20 -9.96
CA THR A 99 -20.44 3.34 -10.32
C THR A 99 -21.40 3.15 -9.17
N SER A 100 -21.02 2.37 -8.15
CA SER A 100 -21.86 2.08 -6.99
C SER A 100 -22.16 3.34 -6.19
N ASN A 101 -23.45 3.59 -5.95
CA ASN A 101 -23.90 4.67 -5.08
C ASN A 101 -23.40 4.52 -3.64
N TYR A 102 -23.22 3.27 -3.17
CA TYR A 102 -22.68 3.00 -1.85
C TYR A 102 -21.23 3.49 -1.71
N TYR A 103 -20.35 3.11 -2.65
CA TYR A 103 -18.96 3.53 -2.63
C TYR A 103 -18.77 5.03 -2.84
N LYS A 104 -19.62 5.65 -3.66
CA LYS A 104 -19.65 7.12 -3.82
C LYS A 104 -19.98 7.84 -2.51
N LYS A 105 -20.96 7.33 -1.75
CA LYS A 105 -21.33 7.89 -0.44
C LYS A 105 -20.21 7.75 0.60
N LEU A 106 -19.37 6.73 0.49
CA LEU A 106 -18.19 6.55 1.36
C LEU A 106 -17.00 7.44 0.96
N GLY A 107 -17.03 8.07 -0.21
CA GLY A 107 -15.90 8.87 -0.70
C GLY A 107 -14.65 8.03 -0.96
N THR A 108 -14.80 6.84 -1.57
CA THR A 108 -13.67 5.96 -1.88
C THR A 108 -12.74 6.59 -2.91
N THR A 109 -11.51 6.05 -3.03
CA THR A 109 -10.53 6.48 -4.04
C THR A 109 -10.87 5.98 -5.45
N SER A 110 -11.97 5.27 -5.64
CA SER A 110 -12.39 4.65 -6.91
C SER A 110 -11.31 3.75 -7.55
N SER A 111 -10.49 3.13 -6.71
CA SER A 111 -9.35 2.30 -7.12
C SER A 111 -9.64 0.79 -7.09
N GLY A 112 -10.91 0.40 -6.85
CA GLY A 112 -11.36 -1.00 -6.84
C GLY A 112 -10.92 -1.80 -5.61
N ILE A 113 -10.48 -1.12 -4.55
CA ILE A 113 -9.88 -1.77 -3.35
C ILE A 113 -10.92 -2.60 -2.60
N ALA A 114 -12.05 -2.00 -2.21
CA ALA A 114 -13.07 -2.69 -1.43
C ALA A 114 -13.71 -3.88 -2.18
N PRO A 115 -14.11 -3.77 -3.46
CA PRO A 115 -14.58 -4.91 -4.22
C PRO A 115 -13.54 -6.04 -4.35
N ALA A 116 -12.24 -5.71 -4.52
CA ALA A 116 -11.19 -6.71 -4.62
C ALA A 116 -10.98 -7.46 -3.29
N TYR A 117 -10.99 -6.75 -2.15
CA TYR A 117 -10.94 -7.40 -0.83
C TYR A 117 -12.18 -8.25 -0.55
N ARG A 118 -13.38 -7.78 -0.91
CA ARG A 118 -14.60 -8.59 -0.82
C ARG A 118 -14.43 -9.92 -1.55
N ASP A 119 -14.00 -9.89 -2.80
CA ASP A 119 -13.83 -11.08 -3.63
C ASP A 119 -12.69 -11.98 -3.12
N LYS A 120 -11.63 -11.40 -2.53
CA LYS A 120 -10.57 -12.12 -1.81
C LYS A 120 -11.15 -12.94 -0.65
N PHE A 121 -11.90 -12.31 0.24
CA PHE A 121 -12.48 -12.99 1.41
C PHE A 121 -13.64 -13.94 1.05
N ALA A 122 -14.38 -13.64 -0.02
CA ALA A 122 -15.35 -14.55 -0.62
C ALA A 122 -14.69 -15.75 -1.35
N ARG A 123 -13.38 -15.73 -1.53
CA ARG A 123 -12.57 -16.77 -2.18
C ARG A 123 -12.89 -16.99 -3.67
N VAL A 124 -13.33 -15.92 -4.33
CA VAL A 124 -13.63 -15.89 -5.78
C VAL A 124 -12.68 -14.97 -6.56
N GLY A 125 -11.82 -14.23 -5.84
CA GLY A 125 -10.87 -13.29 -6.42
C GLY A 125 -9.75 -13.97 -7.20
N LYS A 126 -9.30 -13.34 -8.28
CA LYS A 126 -8.10 -13.75 -9.03
C LYS A 126 -6.83 -13.33 -8.30
N ARG A 127 -5.77 -14.13 -8.42
CA ARG A 127 -4.46 -13.90 -7.79
C ARG A 127 -3.36 -13.75 -8.83
N VAL A 128 -2.21 -13.24 -8.43
CA VAL A 128 -1.02 -13.12 -9.29
C VAL A 128 -0.62 -14.48 -9.88
N CYS A 129 -0.75 -15.58 -9.12
CA CYS A 129 -0.46 -16.93 -9.65
C CYS A 129 -1.38 -17.37 -10.80
N ASP A 130 -2.53 -16.74 -10.99
CA ASP A 130 -3.43 -17.01 -12.13
C ASP A 130 -2.96 -16.27 -13.41
N TYR A 131 -1.94 -15.41 -13.30
CA TYR A 131 -1.34 -14.60 -14.37
C TYR A 131 0.17 -14.75 -14.41
N LYS A 132 0.69 -15.97 -14.17
CA LYS A 132 2.13 -16.25 -14.03
C LYS A 132 2.98 -15.74 -15.20
N GLU A 133 2.47 -15.85 -16.42
CA GLU A 133 3.18 -15.43 -17.63
C GLU A 133 3.42 -13.90 -17.63
N ILE A 134 2.45 -13.12 -17.15
CA ILE A 134 2.54 -11.65 -17.07
C ILE A 134 3.54 -11.23 -16.00
N PHE A 135 3.62 -11.97 -14.89
CA PHE A 135 4.44 -11.63 -13.73
C PHE A 135 5.71 -12.46 -13.58
N ALA A 136 6.14 -13.21 -14.62
CA ALA A 136 7.23 -14.18 -14.51
C ALA A 136 8.49 -13.62 -13.82
N ASP A 137 8.91 -12.40 -14.20
CA ASP A 137 10.12 -11.75 -13.67
C ASP A 137 9.93 -11.16 -12.27
N TYR A 138 8.68 -11.07 -11.80
CA TYR A 138 8.31 -10.41 -10.55
C TYR A 138 7.83 -11.37 -9.45
N LEU A 139 7.69 -12.66 -9.75
CA LEU A 139 7.19 -13.62 -8.75
C LEU A 139 8.17 -13.79 -7.60
N TRP A 140 7.61 -13.82 -6.38
CA TRP A 140 8.32 -14.12 -5.14
C TRP A 140 7.85 -15.46 -4.60
N ASP A 141 8.69 -16.47 -4.66
CA ASP A 141 8.45 -17.85 -4.20
C ASP A 141 9.39 -18.28 -3.06
N GLU A 142 10.32 -17.42 -2.67
CA GLU A 142 11.27 -17.67 -1.59
C GLU A 142 10.64 -17.39 -0.20
N LYS A 143 11.28 -17.90 0.84
CA LYS A 143 10.97 -17.52 2.22
C LYS A 143 11.71 -16.24 2.60
N LEU A 144 11.03 -15.35 3.30
CA LEU A 144 11.67 -14.19 3.89
C LEU A 144 12.65 -14.63 4.98
N SER A 145 13.86 -14.09 4.94
CA SER A 145 14.94 -14.35 5.92
C SER A 145 15.73 -13.06 6.18
N GLY A 146 16.48 -13.00 7.27
CA GLY A 146 17.25 -11.82 7.60
C GLY A 146 16.43 -10.70 8.22
N ILE A 147 16.81 -9.45 7.95
CA ILE A 147 16.20 -8.26 8.56
C ILE A 147 15.20 -7.65 7.59
N ILE A 148 13.93 -7.62 8.01
CA ILE A 148 12.81 -7.16 7.18
C ILE A 148 12.29 -5.83 7.72
N LEU A 149 12.14 -4.85 6.83
CA LEU A 149 11.41 -3.61 7.10
C LEU A 149 10.01 -3.71 6.49
N CYS A 150 8.98 -3.72 7.33
CA CYS A 150 7.60 -3.77 6.85
C CYS A 150 7.08 -2.34 6.62
N GLU A 151 6.56 -2.08 5.41
CA GLU A 151 5.99 -0.80 5.01
C GLU A 151 4.47 -0.87 5.02
N GLY A 152 3.85 -0.11 5.95
CA GLY A 152 2.40 0.04 6.02
C GLY A 152 1.85 1.05 5.01
N ALA A 153 0.54 1.01 4.87
CA ALA A 153 -0.23 1.97 4.09
C ALA A 153 -1.43 2.44 4.91
N GLN A 154 -2.00 3.59 4.52
CA GLN A 154 -3.07 4.26 5.27
C GLN A 154 -2.62 4.63 6.71
N GLY A 155 -3.53 4.58 7.69
CA GLY A 155 -3.24 4.93 9.07
C GLY A 155 -4.26 4.30 10.02
N PHE A 156 -4.05 4.48 11.33
CA PHE A 156 -4.84 3.88 12.41
C PHE A 156 -6.34 4.12 12.24
N TRP A 157 -6.74 5.37 12.00
CA TRP A 157 -8.17 5.74 11.85
C TRP A 157 -8.83 5.21 10.58
N LEU A 158 -8.07 4.56 9.69
CA LEU A 158 -8.56 3.88 8.50
C LEU A 158 -8.57 2.36 8.64
N ASP A 159 -8.12 1.80 9.76
CA ASP A 159 -8.13 0.36 10.00
C ASP A 159 -9.54 -0.20 10.03
N ILE A 160 -9.74 -1.40 9.45
CA ILE A 160 -11.07 -2.01 9.35
C ILE A 160 -11.70 -2.32 10.70
N ASN A 161 -10.89 -2.54 11.74
CA ASN A 161 -11.35 -2.90 13.07
C ASN A 161 -11.38 -1.71 14.04
N TYR A 162 -10.51 -0.71 13.84
CA TYR A 162 -10.29 0.37 14.80
C TYR A 162 -10.64 1.75 14.26
N GLY A 163 -10.84 1.89 12.95
CA GLY A 163 -11.24 3.15 12.33
C GLY A 163 -12.71 3.47 12.51
N ASN A 164 -13.12 4.66 12.02
CA ASN A 164 -14.50 5.13 12.08
C ASN A 164 -15.35 4.45 10.98
N TYR A 165 -15.94 3.32 11.31
CA TYR A 165 -16.78 2.54 10.40
C TYR A 165 -18.06 3.33 10.01
N PRO A 166 -18.48 3.38 8.71
CA PRO A 166 -17.91 2.65 7.57
C PRO A 166 -16.84 3.43 6.76
N TYR A 167 -16.35 4.55 7.26
CA TYR A 167 -15.42 5.47 6.57
C TYR A 167 -13.95 5.02 6.75
N ILE A 168 -13.67 3.77 6.41
CA ILE A 168 -12.40 3.06 6.63
C ILE A 168 -11.88 2.42 5.34
N THR A 169 -10.68 1.85 5.37
CA THR A 169 -10.20 0.97 4.31
C THR A 169 -10.62 -0.49 4.57
N SER A 170 -10.58 -1.32 3.53
CA SER A 170 -11.01 -2.73 3.62
C SER A 170 -9.88 -3.67 4.07
N SER A 171 -8.89 -3.16 4.80
CA SER A 171 -7.73 -3.95 5.26
C SER A 171 -7.28 -3.55 6.66
N ASN A 172 -6.52 -4.44 7.30
CA ASN A 172 -5.85 -4.14 8.56
C ASN A 172 -4.59 -3.30 8.28
N THR A 173 -4.52 -2.12 8.90
CA THR A 173 -3.40 -1.19 8.72
C THR A 173 -2.35 -1.28 9.82
N LEU A 174 -2.65 -1.99 10.91
CA LEU A 174 -1.79 -2.09 12.09
C LEU A 174 -0.66 -3.10 11.93
N PRO A 175 0.46 -2.91 12.64
CA PRO A 175 1.68 -3.71 12.45
C PRO A 175 1.53 -5.22 12.62
N TYR A 176 0.58 -5.70 13.45
CA TYR A 176 0.35 -7.14 13.65
C TYR A 176 -0.05 -7.85 12.33
N SER A 177 -0.73 -7.15 11.43
CA SER A 177 -1.15 -7.72 10.15
C SER A 177 0.02 -7.97 9.19
N SER A 178 1.21 -7.43 9.47
CA SER A 178 2.43 -7.74 8.72
C SER A 178 2.83 -9.22 8.80
N CYS A 179 2.32 -9.96 9.79
CA CYS A 179 2.50 -11.41 9.89
C CYS A 179 1.89 -12.20 8.72
N SER A 180 1.00 -11.58 7.93
CA SER A 180 0.53 -12.13 6.65
C SER A 180 1.67 -12.42 5.65
N LEU A 181 2.83 -11.78 5.82
CA LEU A 181 4.05 -12.04 5.07
C LEU A 181 4.69 -13.42 5.38
N GLY A 182 4.20 -14.13 6.42
CA GLY A 182 4.60 -15.51 6.73
C GLY A 182 5.59 -15.67 7.88
N PHE A 183 5.86 -14.62 8.67
CA PHE A 183 6.68 -14.71 9.88
C PHE A 183 5.84 -14.64 11.15
N SER A 184 6.39 -15.13 12.27
CA SER A 184 5.74 -15.07 13.58
C SER A 184 5.73 -13.65 14.14
N HIS A 185 4.63 -13.26 14.80
CA HIS A 185 4.54 -11.98 15.52
C HIS A 185 5.65 -11.78 16.56
N GLN A 186 6.21 -12.85 17.12
CA GLN A 186 7.34 -12.80 18.06
C GLN A 186 8.63 -12.25 17.43
N LEU A 187 8.72 -12.21 16.10
CA LEU A 187 9.87 -11.67 15.37
C LEU A 187 9.75 -10.17 15.14
N ILE A 188 8.63 -9.53 15.45
CA ILE A 188 8.48 -8.08 15.39
C ILE A 188 9.29 -7.47 16.54
N ARG A 189 10.38 -6.77 16.22
CA ARG A 189 11.31 -6.18 17.19
C ARG A 189 11.03 -4.70 17.44
N HIS A 190 10.70 -3.97 16.37
CA HIS A 190 10.50 -2.53 16.44
C HIS A 190 9.25 -2.14 15.66
N ILE A 191 8.46 -1.23 16.22
CA ILE A 191 7.30 -0.65 15.58
C ILE A 191 7.51 0.86 15.52
N TYR A 192 7.51 1.41 14.31
CA TYR A 192 7.65 2.84 14.07
C TYR A 192 6.29 3.43 13.69
N GLY A 193 5.79 4.32 14.52
CA GLY A 193 4.60 5.11 14.23
C GLY A 193 4.98 6.45 13.62
N ALA A 194 4.25 6.86 12.59
CA ALA A 194 4.35 8.19 12.02
C ALA A 194 3.08 8.97 12.35
N ALA A 195 3.20 10.05 13.07
CA ALA A 195 2.12 10.96 13.37
C ALA A 195 2.42 12.34 12.77
N LYS A 196 1.37 13.03 12.34
CA LYS A 196 1.44 14.45 12.01
C LYS A 196 1.16 15.28 13.26
N ILE A 197 1.65 16.50 13.29
CA ILE A 197 1.32 17.47 14.36
C ILE A 197 -0.06 18.13 14.15
N TYR A 198 -0.73 17.78 13.07
CA TYR A 198 -2.07 18.25 12.68
C TYR A 198 -2.83 17.08 12.07
N ASP A 199 -4.15 17.10 12.19
CA ASP A 199 -5.01 16.08 11.62
C ASP A 199 -5.23 16.31 10.12
N THR A 200 -5.30 15.22 9.38
CA THR A 200 -5.67 15.23 7.96
C THR A 200 -6.49 14.01 7.62
N ARG A 201 -7.45 14.20 6.73
CA ARG A 201 -8.31 13.13 6.25
C ARG A 201 -8.34 13.12 4.72
N VAL A 202 -8.39 11.92 4.14
CA VAL A 202 -8.73 11.68 2.74
C VAL A 202 -10.01 10.85 2.71
N GLY A 203 -10.99 11.30 1.94
CA GLY A 203 -12.34 10.73 1.92
C GLY A 203 -13.26 11.35 2.96
N ILE A 204 -14.50 10.91 2.95
CA ILE A 204 -15.55 11.41 3.85
C ILE A 204 -15.35 10.81 5.24
N ASP A 205 -15.54 11.63 6.26
CA ASP A 205 -15.63 11.21 7.66
C ASP A 205 -16.48 12.24 8.42
N PRO A 206 -17.73 11.93 8.80
CA PRO A 206 -18.62 12.87 9.47
C PRO A 206 -18.12 13.34 10.83
N ASP A 207 -17.24 12.60 11.48
CA ASP A 207 -16.67 12.96 12.77
C ASP A 207 -15.40 13.82 12.64
N PHE A 208 -14.90 14.02 11.41
CA PHE A 208 -13.79 14.92 11.17
C PHE A 208 -14.27 16.38 11.18
N PRO A 209 -13.63 17.27 11.93
CA PRO A 209 -14.13 18.63 12.11
C PRO A 209 -14.02 19.46 10.82
N ASP A 210 -15.13 19.67 10.13
CA ASP A 210 -15.20 20.40 8.86
C ASP A 210 -14.78 21.88 9.01
N ASN A 211 -14.94 22.47 10.18
CA ASN A 211 -14.56 23.86 10.44
C ASN A 211 -13.03 24.11 10.31
N LEU A 212 -12.22 23.07 10.39
CA LEU A 212 -10.78 23.17 10.13
C LEU A 212 -10.43 23.27 8.64
N LEU A 213 -11.34 22.86 7.76
CA LEU A 213 -11.14 22.91 6.31
C LEU A 213 -11.19 24.35 5.76
N GLU A 214 -11.82 25.27 6.48
CA GLU A 214 -11.96 26.69 6.10
C GLU A 214 -10.75 27.53 6.54
N ASP A 215 -9.87 26.99 7.39
CA ASP A 215 -8.69 27.72 7.86
C ASP A 215 -7.56 27.70 6.79
N GLU A 216 -7.37 28.84 6.14
CA GLU A 216 -6.34 29.02 5.11
C GLU A 216 -4.92 28.73 5.60
N THR A 217 -4.64 28.97 6.88
CA THR A 217 -3.31 28.74 7.48
C THR A 217 -3.06 27.24 7.61
N LEU A 218 -4.02 26.47 8.12
CA LEU A 218 -3.91 25.02 8.25
C LEU A 218 -3.86 24.36 6.87
N ASN A 219 -4.62 24.84 5.90
CA ASN A 219 -4.58 24.32 4.53
C ASN A 219 -3.25 24.57 3.82
N LYS A 220 -2.49 25.60 4.18
CA LYS A 220 -1.13 25.85 3.66
C LYS A 220 -0.09 24.92 4.30
N ILE A 221 -0.34 24.41 5.49
CA ILE A 221 0.54 23.50 6.23
C ILE A 221 0.32 22.04 5.81
N ALA A 222 -0.91 21.68 5.45
CA ALA A 222 -1.29 20.33 5.05
C ALA A 222 -0.82 19.96 3.64
#